data_f140d18d22cadc433cfb99941405ba57
#
_entry.id   f140d18d22cadc433cfb99941405ba57
#
_cell.length_a   1.000
_cell.length_b   1.000
_cell.length_c   1.000
_cell.angle_alpha   90.00
_cell.angle_beta   90.00
_cell.angle_gamma   90.00
#
_symmetry.space_group_name_H-M   'P 1'
#
loop_
_entity.id
_entity.type
_entity.pdbx_description
1 polymer ?
#
loop_
_entity_poly.entity_id
_entity_poly.type
_entity_poly.pdbx_seq_one_letter_code
_entity_poly.pdbx_strand_id
1 'polypeptide(L)'
;HAGDYDHWAETGADGWSYADVLPYFLRMENWHDSGQGGDPDWRGNDGPLHITRGKRDIPLHQAFVEAGRQAGFEVTKDYNGEQQEGFSPMEQTVWKGQRWSAANAYLKPALKRPNLEIYKCLARHIVIEDGRAVGVEVQRGRNISVVRARREEIVAASAINSPKLLMLSGIGPAAHLKKMGIELIADRPGVGQNLQDHLELYIQQACLQPITLFKYWNLFGKMRVGLEWLFNKTGPGSSNAFESCAFLRSKPGIKYPDIQYHF
;
A
#
# COMPACT_ATOMS: atom_id res chain seq x y z
N HIS A 1 7.95 8.98 -3.01
CA HIS A 1 8.71 10.13 -3.51
C HIS A 1 9.05 9.93 -4.99
N ALA A 2 9.12 11.02 -5.79
CA ALA A 2 9.49 10.94 -7.21
C ALA A 2 10.80 10.18 -7.44
N GLY A 3 11.80 10.47 -6.59
CA GLY A 3 13.12 9.83 -6.66
C GLY A 3 13.14 8.31 -6.53
N ASP A 4 12.10 7.69 -5.93
CA ASP A 4 12.03 6.23 -5.81
C ASP A 4 11.74 5.60 -7.19
N TYR A 5 10.83 6.20 -7.95
CA TYR A 5 10.47 5.74 -9.31
C TYR A 5 11.56 6.07 -10.31
N ASP A 6 12.14 7.28 -10.20
CA ASP A 6 13.25 7.67 -11.07
C ASP A 6 14.45 6.73 -10.89
N HIS A 7 14.72 6.30 -9.64
CA HIS A 7 15.75 5.29 -9.36
C HIS A 7 15.43 3.93 -10.00
N TRP A 8 14.17 3.52 -10.07
CA TRP A 8 13.80 2.30 -10.78
C TRP A 8 14.13 2.40 -12.28
N ALA A 9 13.78 3.53 -12.91
CA ALA A 9 14.11 3.76 -14.30
C ALA A 9 15.63 3.79 -14.53
N GLU A 10 16.38 4.49 -13.68
CA GLU A 10 17.85 4.55 -13.73
C GLU A 10 18.51 3.17 -13.59
N THR A 11 17.88 2.25 -12.88
CA THR A 11 18.40 0.88 -12.65
C THR A 11 17.87 -0.15 -13.66
N GLY A 12 17.20 0.30 -14.73
CA GLY A 12 16.81 -0.53 -15.87
C GLY A 12 15.33 -0.90 -15.95
N ALA A 13 14.46 -0.29 -15.15
CA ALA A 13 13.01 -0.44 -15.28
C ALA A 13 12.47 0.68 -16.18
N ASP A 14 12.73 0.58 -17.49
CA ASP A 14 12.25 1.55 -18.48
C ASP A 14 10.73 1.71 -18.43
N GLY A 15 10.24 2.95 -18.48
CA GLY A 15 8.81 3.26 -18.37
C GLY A 15 8.27 3.30 -16.93
N TRP A 16 9.16 3.28 -15.91
CA TRP A 16 8.81 3.35 -14.50
C TRP A 16 9.34 4.61 -13.79
N SER A 17 9.78 5.62 -14.55
CA SER A 17 10.09 6.93 -13.93
C SER A 17 8.85 7.56 -13.31
N TYR A 18 9.04 8.53 -12.42
CA TYR A 18 7.91 9.23 -11.81
C TYR A 18 6.98 9.86 -12.85
N ALA A 19 7.54 10.44 -13.91
CA ALA A 19 6.76 11.01 -15.01
C ALA A 19 5.91 9.95 -15.73
N ASP A 20 6.43 8.73 -15.88
CA ASP A 20 5.69 7.63 -16.51
C ASP A 20 4.54 7.11 -15.64
N VAL A 21 4.72 7.06 -14.32
CA VAL A 21 3.73 6.46 -13.40
C VAL A 21 2.70 7.45 -12.85
N LEU A 22 3.02 8.74 -12.78
CA LEU A 22 2.11 9.79 -12.26
C LEU A 22 0.73 9.78 -12.93
N PRO A 23 0.58 9.66 -14.27
CA PRO A 23 -0.73 9.60 -14.92
C PRO A 23 -1.60 8.43 -14.41
N TYR A 24 -0.98 7.33 -14.00
CA TYR A 24 -1.69 6.18 -13.42
C TYR A 24 -2.15 6.45 -11.99
N PHE A 25 -1.35 7.14 -11.17
CA PHE A 25 -1.76 7.58 -9.85
C PHE A 25 -2.93 8.55 -9.93
N LEU A 26 -2.87 9.55 -10.79
CA LEU A 26 -3.96 10.51 -11.02
C LEU A 26 -5.25 9.80 -11.45
N ARG A 27 -5.16 8.85 -12.38
CA ARG A 27 -6.31 8.07 -12.86
C ARG A 27 -6.89 7.13 -11.79
N MET A 28 -6.06 6.64 -10.86
CA MET A 28 -6.48 5.73 -9.81
C MET A 28 -7.19 6.46 -8.67
N GLU A 29 -6.75 7.66 -8.34
CA GLU A 29 -7.11 8.39 -7.15
C GLU A 29 -8.42 9.17 -7.28
N ASN A 30 -9.19 9.19 -6.20
CA ASN A 30 -10.24 10.18 -5.95
C ASN A 30 -9.99 10.80 -4.58
N TRP A 31 -9.27 11.90 -4.60
CA TRP A 31 -8.89 12.60 -3.38
C TRP A 31 -10.00 13.52 -2.90
N HIS A 32 -10.45 13.29 -1.68
CA HIS A 32 -11.48 14.07 -1.02
C HIS A 32 -10.84 14.94 0.06
N ASP A 33 -10.41 16.10 -0.31
CA ASP A 33 -10.12 17.14 0.67
C ASP A 33 -11.34 18.01 0.87
N SER A 34 -11.72 18.25 2.12
CA SER A 34 -12.90 19.02 2.52
C SER A 34 -12.80 20.49 2.11
N GLY A 35 -12.82 20.77 0.80
CA GLY A 35 -12.92 22.10 0.22
C GLY A 35 -11.61 22.83 -0.07
N GLN A 36 -10.44 22.18 0.05
CA GLN A 36 -9.16 22.83 -0.26
C GLN A 36 -8.59 22.47 -1.64
N GLY A 37 -9.29 21.64 -2.41
CA GLY A 37 -8.91 21.22 -3.76
C GLY A 37 -7.45 20.81 -3.88
N GLY A 38 -7.17 19.59 -4.31
CA GLY A 38 -5.81 19.20 -4.64
C GLY A 38 -5.33 19.93 -5.88
N ASP A 39 -4.03 20.08 -5.99
CA ASP A 39 -3.42 20.51 -7.24
C ASP A 39 -3.62 19.41 -8.29
N PRO A 40 -4.33 19.67 -9.41
CA PRO A 40 -4.63 18.68 -10.42
C PRO A 40 -3.38 18.10 -11.11
N ASP A 41 -2.24 18.76 -10.99
CA ASP A 41 -0.98 18.24 -11.50
C ASP A 41 -0.47 17.05 -10.68
N TRP A 42 -0.90 16.94 -9.42
CA TRP A 42 -0.43 15.92 -8.48
C TRP A 42 -1.53 15.02 -7.91
N ARG A 43 -2.80 15.45 -7.95
CA ARG A 43 -3.91 14.75 -7.27
C ARG A 43 -5.03 14.39 -8.24
N GLY A 44 -5.44 13.11 -8.19
CA GLY A 44 -6.60 12.64 -8.95
C GLY A 44 -7.92 12.91 -8.20
N ASN A 45 -8.99 13.16 -8.96
CA ASN A 45 -10.32 13.51 -8.39
C ASN A 45 -11.49 12.67 -8.93
N ASP A 46 -11.24 11.71 -9.82
CA ASP A 46 -12.28 10.91 -10.50
C ASP A 46 -11.98 9.41 -10.51
N GLY A 47 -10.91 8.98 -9.85
CA GLY A 47 -10.53 7.58 -9.79
C GLY A 47 -11.39 6.75 -8.83
N PRO A 48 -11.31 5.42 -8.93
CA PRO A 48 -12.10 4.52 -8.09
C PRO A 48 -11.57 4.38 -6.65
N LEU A 49 -10.33 4.79 -6.38
CA LEU A 49 -9.70 4.70 -5.07
C LEU A 49 -9.90 5.99 -4.28
N HIS A 50 -10.89 5.98 -3.40
CA HIS A 50 -11.18 7.12 -2.54
C HIS A 50 -10.14 7.29 -1.42
N ILE A 51 -9.61 8.50 -1.30
CA ILE A 51 -8.65 8.91 -0.27
C ILE A 51 -9.22 10.10 0.49
N THR A 52 -9.16 10.04 1.81
CA THR A 52 -9.61 11.12 2.70
C THR A 52 -8.54 11.45 3.73
N ARG A 53 -8.57 12.63 4.27
CA ARG A 53 -7.78 12.99 5.45
C ARG A 53 -8.39 12.44 6.74
N GLY A 54 -7.54 12.07 7.68
CA GLY A 54 -7.95 11.78 9.05
C GLY A 54 -8.63 13.01 9.67
N LYS A 55 -9.63 12.78 10.49
CA LYS A 55 -10.42 13.88 11.12
C LYS A 55 -9.64 14.63 12.18
N ARG A 56 -8.60 14.03 12.76
CA ARG A 56 -7.78 14.56 13.85
C ARG A 56 -8.59 15.01 15.06
N ASP A 57 -9.63 14.24 15.38
CA ASP A 57 -10.51 14.51 16.52
C ASP A 57 -9.80 14.38 17.87
N ILE A 58 -8.64 13.71 17.89
CA ILE A 58 -7.78 13.61 19.07
C ILE A 58 -6.81 14.80 19.05
N PRO A 59 -6.79 15.64 20.12
CA PRO A 59 -5.95 16.85 20.17
C PRO A 59 -4.46 16.60 19.95
N LEU A 60 -3.98 15.39 20.25
CA LEU A 60 -2.57 15.02 20.09
C LEU A 60 -2.10 15.06 18.63
N HIS A 61 -2.98 14.76 17.66
CA HIS A 61 -2.62 14.84 16.24
C HIS A 61 -2.34 16.29 15.80
N GLN A 62 -3.09 17.25 16.33
CA GLN A 62 -2.83 18.67 16.07
C GLN A 62 -1.59 19.14 16.80
N ALA A 63 -1.42 18.69 18.07
CA ALA A 63 -0.23 18.99 18.86
C ALA A 63 1.07 18.46 18.24
N PHE A 64 1.03 17.29 17.60
CA PHE A 64 2.18 16.72 16.90
C PHE A 64 2.62 17.62 15.74
N VAL A 65 1.69 18.07 14.90
CA VAL A 65 2.01 18.97 13.78
C VAL A 65 2.52 20.32 14.29
N GLU A 66 1.90 20.86 15.33
CA GLU A 66 2.31 22.13 15.94
C GLU A 66 3.68 22.02 16.61
N ALA A 67 4.00 20.92 17.26
CA ALA A 67 5.32 20.66 17.82
C ALA A 67 6.41 20.65 16.74
N GLY A 68 6.12 20.06 15.57
CA GLY A 68 7.01 20.11 14.41
C GLY A 68 7.28 21.53 13.95
N ARG A 69 6.23 22.37 13.85
CA ARG A 69 6.35 23.78 13.50
C ARG A 69 7.19 24.57 14.53
N GLN A 70 6.98 24.34 15.81
CA GLN A 70 7.75 24.98 16.88
C GLN A 70 9.23 24.56 16.89
N ALA A 71 9.50 23.33 16.45
CA ALA A 71 10.88 22.83 16.29
C ALA A 71 11.57 23.34 15.01
N GLY A 72 10.90 24.19 14.21
CA GLY A 72 11.45 24.81 13.02
C GLY A 72 11.33 23.97 11.74
N PHE A 73 10.51 22.90 11.76
CA PHE A 73 10.23 22.11 10.57
C PHE A 73 9.07 22.70 9.77
N GLU A 74 9.09 22.47 8.48
CA GLU A 74 8.00 22.85 7.59
C GLU A 74 6.72 22.07 7.89
N VAL A 75 5.58 22.70 7.59
CA VAL A 75 4.27 22.05 7.61
C VAL A 75 3.72 22.04 6.19
N THR A 76 3.59 20.87 5.61
CA THR A 76 3.00 20.73 4.29
C THR A 76 1.49 20.47 4.38
N LYS A 77 0.75 21.04 3.44
CA LYS A 77 -0.69 20.79 3.32
C LYS A 77 -1.00 19.47 2.62
N ASP A 78 -0.07 19.02 1.77
CA ASP A 78 -0.23 17.83 0.93
C ASP A 78 1.13 17.15 0.70
N TYR A 79 1.41 16.11 1.48
CA TYR A 79 2.66 15.35 1.36
C TYR A 79 2.69 14.38 0.15
N ASN A 80 1.57 14.22 -0.55
CA ASN A 80 1.49 13.50 -1.81
C ASN A 80 1.38 14.44 -3.03
N GLY A 81 1.42 15.76 -2.80
CA GLY A 81 1.48 16.79 -3.83
C GLY A 81 2.92 17.13 -4.22
N GLU A 82 3.15 18.40 -4.53
CA GLU A 82 4.46 18.90 -4.96
C GLU A 82 5.54 18.73 -3.88
N GLN A 83 5.20 18.98 -2.60
CA GLN A 83 6.14 18.97 -1.49
C GLN A 83 5.81 17.88 -0.47
N GLN A 84 6.59 16.80 -0.46
CA GLN A 84 6.44 15.72 0.52
C GLN A 84 6.98 16.10 1.91
N GLU A 85 8.12 16.81 1.98
CA GLU A 85 8.81 17.09 3.23
C GLU A 85 8.00 18.02 4.13
N GLY A 86 7.91 17.65 5.42
CA GLY A 86 7.26 18.42 6.45
C GLY A 86 6.29 17.60 7.30
N PHE A 87 5.74 18.25 8.32
CA PHE A 87 4.64 17.73 9.14
C PHE A 87 3.31 17.93 8.42
N SER A 88 2.40 16.96 8.52
CA SER A 88 1.14 16.99 7.79
C SER A 88 0.02 16.21 8.49
N PRO A 89 -1.25 16.55 8.22
CA PRO A 89 -2.35 15.60 8.38
C PRO A 89 -2.12 14.37 7.52
N MET A 90 -2.35 13.17 8.09
CA MET A 90 -2.20 11.93 7.34
C MET A 90 -3.45 11.58 6.55
N GLU A 91 -3.26 11.10 5.34
CA GLU A 91 -4.32 10.60 4.47
C GLU A 91 -4.52 9.10 4.64
N GLN A 92 -5.71 8.65 4.28
CA GLN A 92 -6.09 7.26 4.45
C GLN A 92 -7.05 6.80 3.35
N THR A 93 -6.92 5.56 2.94
CA THR A 93 -7.87 4.90 2.05
C THR A 93 -9.12 4.48 2.82
N VAL A 94 -9.86 5.47 3.29
CA VAL A 94 -11.13 5.33 4.00
C VAL A 94 -12.19 6.17 3.27
N TRP A 95 -13.35 5.59 3.01
CA TRP A 95 -14.47 6.29 2.40
C TRP A 95 -15.77 5.93 3.08
N LYS A 96 -16.54 6.95 3.46
CA LYS A 96 -17.80 6.77 4.21
C LYS A 96 -17.62 5.89 5.46
N GLY A 97 -16.52 6.12 6.20
CA GLY A 97 -16.18 5.40 7.42
C GLY A 97 -15.79 3.93 7.24
N GLN A 98 -15.46 3.51 6.04
CA GLN A 98 -15.04 2.15 5.73
C GLN A 98 -13.71 2.14 5.01
N ARG A 99 -12.86 1.13 5.29
CA ARG A 99 -11.64 0.91 4.52
C ARG A 99 -11.97 0.72 3.04
N TRP A 100 -11.41 1.60 2.21
CA TRP A 100 -11.61 1.59 0.76
C TRP A 100 -10.44 0.91 0.07
N SER A 101 -10.36 -0.41 0.22
CA SER A 101 -9.30 -1.23 -0.37
C SER A 101 -9.49 -1.41 -1.88
N ALA A 102 -8.48 -1.95 -2.56
CA ALA A 102 -8.56 -2.36 -3.96
C ALA A 102 -9.75 -3.29 -4.24
N ALA A 103 -10.15 -4.10 -3.24
CA ALA A 103 -11.35 -4.93 -3.38
C ALA A 103 -12.62 -4.07 -3.50
N ASN A 104 -12.75 -2.98 -2.75
CA ASN A 104 -13.89 -2.06 -2.83
C ASN A 104 -13.83 -1.20 -4.10
N ALA A 105 -12.64 -0.69 -4.43
CA ALA A 105 -12.43 0.22 -5.55
C ALA A 105 -12.57 -0.49 -6.91
N TYR A 106 -12.05 -1.70 -7.04
CA TYR A 106 -11.93 -2.39 -8.33
C TYR A 106 -12.64 -3.74 -8.39
N LEU A 107 -12.38 -4.65 -7.43
CA LEU A 107 -12.84 -6.03 -7.55
C LEU A 107 -14.35 -6.16 -7.47
N LYS A 108 -15.00 -5.57 -6.46
CA LYS A 108 -16.45 -5.66 -6.28
C LYS A 108 -17.24 -5.09 -7.47
N PRO A 109 -16.89 -3.92 -8.03
CA PRO A 109 -17.50 -3.42 -9.26
C PRO A 109 -17.26 -4.36 -10.45
N ALA A 110 -16.04 -4.90 -10.59
CA ALA A 110 -15.68 -5.77 -11.70
C ALA A 110 -16.37 -7.14 -11.65
N LEU A 111 -16.72 -7.66 -10.47
CA LEU A 111 -17.46 -8.94 -10.31
C LEU A 111 -18.85 -8.91 -10.92
N LYS A 112 -19.39 -7.75 -11.26
CA LYS A 112 -20.64 -7.63 -12.01
C LYS A 112 -20.47 -7.96 -13.50
N ARG A 113 -19.24 -8.09 -13.98
CA ARG A 113 -18.93 -8.40 -15.36
C ARG A 113 -18.95 -9.92 -15.58
N PRO A 114 -19.51 -10.43 -16.68
CA PRO A 114 -19.59 -11.87 -16.94
C PRO A 114 -18.23 -12.50 -17.28
N ASN A 115 -17.21 -11.70 -17.53
CA ASN A 115 -15.88 -12.15 -17.93
C ASN A 115 -14.86 -12.17 -16.78
N LEU A 116 -15.29 -11.99 -15.51
CA LEU A 116 -14.43 -12.07 -14.34
C LEU A 116 -14.92 -13.14 -13.37
N GLU A 117 -14.03 -14.04 -12.99
CA GLU A 117 -14.27 -15.09 -12.01
C GLU A 117 -13.20 -15.06 -10.91
N ILE A 118 -13.59 -15.31 -9.66
CA ILE A 118 -12.68 -15.53 -8.54
C ILE A 118 -12.57 -17.01 -8.26
N TYR A 119 -11.38 -17.55 -8.45
CA TYR A 119 -11.09 -18.95 -8.16
C TYR A 119 -10.25 -19.07 -6.87
N LYS A 120 -10.86 -19.56 -5.79
CA LYS A 120 -10.17 -19.76 -4.51
C LYS A 120 -9.44 -21.08 -4.50
N CYS A 121 -8.11 -21.03 -4.68
CA CYS A 121 -7.25 -22.18 -4.74
C CYS A 121 -5.81 -21.82 -4.29
N LEU A 122 -4.98 -22.83 -4.11
CA LEU A 122 -3.53 -22.67 -3.97
C LEU A 122 -2.89 -22.71 -5.36
N ALA A 123 -2.22 -21.62 -5.77
CA ALA A 123 -1.35 -21.65 -6.94
C ALA A 123 -0.06 -22.43 -6.59
N ARG A 124 0.24 -23.48 -7.35
CA ARG A 124 1.39 -24.37 -7.10
C ARG A 124 2.61 -23.96 -7.90
N HIS A 125 2.45 -23.79 -9.20
CA HIS A 125 3.46 -23.29 -10.11
C HIS A 125 2.82 -22.78 -11.41
N ILE A 126 3.57 -21.99 -12.16
CA ILE A 126 3.22 -21.53 -13.50
C ILE A 126 3.58 -22.64 -14.48
N VAL A 127 2.67 -23.00 -15.37
CA VAL A 127 2.91 -23.98 -16.43
C VAL A 127 3.57 -23.28 -17.60
N ILE A 128 4.77 -23.73 -17.95
CA ILE A 128 5.58 -23.17 -19.03
C ILE A 128 5.73 -24.22 -20.12
N GLU A 129 5.31 -23.93 -21.33
CA GLU A 129 5.42 -24.77 -22.52
C GLU A 129 6.16 -23.95 -23.60
N ASP A 130 7.21 -24.51 -24.18
CA ASP A 130 8.03 -23.87 -25.22
C ASP A 130 8.51 -22.45 -24.84
N GLY A 131 8.91 -22.26 -23.58
CA GLY A 131 9.41 -20.98 -23.05
C GLY A 131 8.32 -19.91 -22.82
N ARG A 132 7.04 -20.28 -22.91
CA ARG A 132 5.89 -19.39 -22.69
C ARG A 132 5.05 -19.86 -21.52
N ALA A 133 4.64 -18.92 -20.66
CA ALA A 133 3.62 -19.18 -19.64
C ALA A 133 2.26 -19.42 -20.31
N VAL A 134 1.64 -20.55 -20.01
CA VAL A 134 0.37 -20.99 -20.66
C VAL A 134 -0.73 -21.28 -19.64
N GLY A 135 -0.46 -21.13 -18.36
CA GLY A 135 -1.44 -21.35 -17.30
C GLY A 135 -0.79 -21.51 -15.94
N VAL A 136 -1.62 -21.75 -14.95
CA VAL A 136 -1.21 -21.97 -13.55
C VAL A 136 -1.77 -23.30 -13.08
N GLU A 137 -0.92 -24.18 -12.54
CA GLU A 137 -1.37 -25.35 -11.81
C GLU A 137 -1.90 -24.91 -10.44
N VAL A 138 -3.13 -25.30 -10.17
CA VAL A 138 -3.82 -24.91 -8.94
C VAL A 138 -4.33 -26.11 -8.18
N GLN A 139 -4.40 -26.00 -6.88
CA GLN A 139 -4.92 -27.03 -5.99
C GLN A 139 -6.12 -26.50 -5.18
N ARG A 140 -7.24 -27.25 -5.23
CA ARG A 140 -8.40 -27.00 -4.39
C ARG A 140 -8.76 -28.28 -3.64
N GLY A 141 -8.51 -28.29 -2.34
CA GLY A 141 -8.62 -29.51 -1.55
C GLY A 141 -7.63 -30.57 -2.04
N ARG A 142 -8.11 -31.71 -2.50
CA ARG A 142 -7.30 -32.79 -3.08
C ARG A 142 -7.18 -32.72 -4.60
N ASN A 143 -7.95 -31.88 -5.25
CA ASN A 143 -7.99 -31.79 -6.71
C ASN A 143 -6.90 -30.84 -7.20
N ILE A 144 -6.13 -31.28 -8.16
CA ILE A 144 -5.14 -30.49 -8.90
C ILE A 144 -5.64 -30.34 -10.33
N SER A 145 -5.55 -29.13 -10.87
CA SER A 145 -5.93 -28.80 -12.23
C SER A 145 -5.13 -27.65 -12.77
N VAL A 146 -5.13 -27.45 -14.08
CA VAL A 146 -4.48 -26.32 -14.73
C VAL A 146 -5.52 -25.33 -15.20
N VAL A 147 -5.39 -24.08 -14.78
CA VAL A 147 -6.13 -22.94 -15.32
C VAL A 147 -5.31 -22.36 -16.44
N ARG A 148 -5.77 -22.48 -17.68
CA ARG A 148 -5.04 -22.03 -18.87
C ARG A 148 -5.22 -20.53 -19.11
N ALA A 149 -4.14 -19.84 -19.46
CA ALA A 149 -4.14 -18.47 -19.91
C ALA A 149 -4.06 -18.38 -21.44
N ARG A 150 -4.84 -17.48 -22.02
CA ARG A 150 -4.83 -17.23 -23.47
C ARG A 150 -3.87 -16.13 -23.89
N ARG A 151 -3.57 -15.21 -22.99
CA ARG A 151 -2.72 -14.03 -23.26
C ARG A 151 -1.53 -13.99 -22.33
N GLU A 152 -1.76 -13.86 -21.01
CA GLU A 152 -0.73 -13.65 -20.00
C GLU A 152 -1.19 -14.11 -18.62
N GLU A 153 -0.25 -14.36 -17.73
CA GLU A 153 -0.44 -14.50 -16.28
C GLU A 153 0.19 -13.31 -15.56
N ILE A 154 -0.58 -12.73 -14.64
CA ILE A 154 -0.12 -11.64 -13.79
C ILE A 154 0.13 -12.17 -12.39
N VAL A 155 1.40 -12.22 -11.97
CA VAL A 155 1.78 -12.67 -10.63
C VAL A 155 1.80 -11.47 -9.69
N ALA A 156 0.80 -11.41 -8.80
CA ALA A 156 0.64 -10.35 -7.79
C ALA A 156 0.49 -10.95 -6.38
N ALA A 157 1.38 -11.89 -6.02
CA ALA A 157 1.30 -12.68 -4.78
C ALA A 157 2.17 -12.11 -3.64
N SER A 158 2.51 -10.84 -3.68
CA SER A 158 3.37 -10.09 -2.76
C SER A 158 4.88 -10.38 -2.86
N ALA A 159 5.68 -9.61 -2.12
CA ALA A 159 7.14 -9.64 -2.18
C ALA A 159 7.76 -11.00 -1.84
N ILE A 160 7.08 -11.85 -1.07
CA ILE A 160 7.56 -13.18 -0.70
C ILE A 160 7.00 -14.27 -1.62
N ASN A 161 5.68 -14.24 -1.88
CA ASN A 161 5.05 -15.34 -2.61
C ASN A 161 5.22 -15.25 -4.13
N SER A 162 5.37 -14.05 -4.71
CA SER A 162 5.63 -13.90 -6.14
C SER A 162 6.96 -14.55 -6.55
N PRO A 163 8.11 -14.23 -5.93
CA PRO A 163 9.36 -14.92 -6.24
C PRO A 163 9.34 -16.42 -5.87
N LYS A 164 8.65 -16.79 -4.78
CA LYS A 164 8.45 -18.20 -4.45
C LYS A 164 7.73 -18.95 -5.57
N LEU A 165 6.65 -18.37 -6.12
CA LEU A 165 5.90 -19.00 -7.21
C LEU A 165 6.76 -19.11 -8.48
N LEU A 166 7.54 -18.08 -8.80
CA LEU A 166 8.49 -18.12 -9.92
C LEU A 166 9.54 -19.23 -9.73
N MET A 167 10.15 -19.32 -8.54
CA MET A 167 11.14 -20.35 -8.24
C MET A 167 10.55 -21.77 -8.31
N LEU A 168 9.33 -21.97 -7.77
CA LEU A 168 8.63 -23.26 -7.89
C LEU A 168 8.30 -23.62 -9.35
N SER A 169 8.30 -22.63 -10.24
CA SER A 169 8.06 -22.78 -11.68
C SER A 169 9.36 -22.87 -12.49
N GLY A 170 10.51 -23.07 -11.84
CA GLY A 170 11.80 -23.19 -12.52
C GLY A 170 12.44 -21.87 -12.97
N ILE A 171 11.91 -20.72 -12.51
CA ILE A 171 12.43 -19.38 -12.83
C ILE A 171 13.08 -18.79 -11.58
N GLY A 172 14.43 -18.67 -11.58
CA GLY A 172 15.16 -18.16 -10.42
C GLY A 172 16.64 -18.44 -10.47
N PRO A 173 17.37 -18.24 -9.35
CA PRO A 173 18.80 -18.50 -9.29
C PRO A 173 19.12 -19.99 -9.52
N ALA A 174 19.83 -20.30 -10.59
CA ALA A 174 20.10 -21.69 -11.04
C ALA A 174 20.68 -22.59 -9.95
N ALA A 175 21.68 -22.09 -9.19
CA ALA A 175 22.31 -22.85 -8.11
C ALA A 175 21.33 -23.18 -6.98
N HIS A 176 20.44 -22.26 -6.64
CA HIS A 176 19.41 -22.47 -5.61
C HIS A 176 18.37 -23.48 -6.07
N LEU A 177 17.83 -23.33 -7.28
CA LEU A 177 16.84 -24.26 -7.84
C LEU A 177 17.39 -25.68 -7.93
N LYS A 178 18.63 -25.84 -8.40
CA LYS A 178 19.33 -27.14 -8.42
C LYS A 178 19.44 -27.76 -7.03
N LYS A 179 19.81 -26.96 -6.01
CA LYS A 179 19.89 -27.42 -4.61
C LYS A 179 18.55 -27.91 -4.09
N MET A 180 17.46 -27.28 -4.53
CA MET A 180 16.10 -27.65 -4.13
C MET A 180 15.46 -28.74 -4.98
N GLY A 181 16.18 -29.28 -5.95
CA GLY A 181 15.69 -30.33 -6.87
C GLY A 181 14.63 -29.83 -7.85
N ILE A 182 14.62 -28.53 -8.12
CA ILE A 182 13.69 -27.90 -9.07
C ILE A 182 14.40 -27.79 -10.42
N GLU A 183 13.73 -28.23 -11.48
CA GLU A 183 14.21 -28.10 -12.84
C GLU A 183 14.33 -26.63 -13.25
N LEU A 184 15.49 -26.27 -13.81
CA LEU A 184 15.76 -24.91 -14.27
C LEU A 184 15.14 -24.68 -15.65
N ILE A 185 14.20 -23.74 -15.74
CA ILE A 185 13.65 -23.24 -17.00
C ILE A 185 14.33 -21.94 -17.42
N ALA A 186 14.50 -21.00 -16.47
CA ALA A 186 15.19 -19.74 -16.74
C ALA A 186 16.03 -19.30 -15.56
N ASP A 187 17.35 -19.09 -15.80
CA ASP A 187 18.21 -18.50 -14.78
C ASP A 187 17.93 -17.00 -14.64
N ARG A 188 17.42 -16.65 -13.48
CA ARG A 188 17.08 -15.26 -13.09
C ARG A 188 17.60 -15.02 -11.67
N PRO A 189 18.87 -14.65 -11.52
CA PRO A 189 19.52 -14.53 -10.21
C PRO A 189 18.89 -13.47 -9.30
N GLY A 190 18.20 -12.48 -9.86
CA GLY A 190 17.48 -11.45 -9.08
C GLY A 190 16.19 -11.91 -8.42
N VAL A 191 15.63 -13.07 -8.81
CA VAL A 191 14.37 -13.55 -8.23
C VAL A 191 14.56 -13.92 -6.75
N GLY A 192 13.82 -13.26 -5.86
CA GLY A 192 13.90 -13.47 -4.42
C GLY A 192 15.12 -12.82 -3.74
N GLN A 193 15.85 -11.97 -4.46
CA GLN A 193 16.97 -11.21 -3.91
C GLN A 193 16.53 -9.78 -3.55
N ASN A 194 17.37 -9.08 -2.79
CA ASN A 194 17.20 -7.66 -2.42
C ASN A 194 15.85 -7.34 -1.78
N LEU A 195 15.29 -8.26 -0.99
CA LEU A 195 14.12 -7.94 -0.18
C LEU A 195 14.47 -6.82 0.79
N GLN A 196 13.74 -5.73 0.72
CA GLN A 196 13.88 -4.57 1.60
C GLN A 196 12.58 -4.32 2.32
N ASP A 197 12.68 -3.87 3.57
CA ASP A 197 11.56 -3.43 4.38
C ASP A 197 11.96 -2.21 5.20
N HIS A 198 10.98 -1.42 5.64
CA HIS A 198 11.23 -0.26 6.47
C HIS A 198 11.66 -0.68 7.87
N LEU A 199 12.77 -0.08 8.36
CA LEU A 199 13.12 -0.17 9.77
C LEU A 199 12.17 0.71 10.57
N GLU A 200 11.48 0.14 11.55
CA GLU A 200 10.49 0.85 12.35
C GLU A 200 10.89 0.89 13.83
N LEU A 201 10.73 2.07 14.44
CA LEU A 201 10.93 2.28 15.87
C LEU A 201 9.65 2.81 16.49
N TYR A 202 9.23 2.17 17.60
CA TYR A 202 8.08 2.62 18.38
C TYR A 202 8.55 3.46 19.57
N ILE A 203 8.17 4.73 19.57
CA ILE A 203 8.39 5.63 20.70
C ILE A 203 7.04 5.78 21.41
N GLN A 204 6.93 5.26 22.61
CA GLN A 204 5.70 5.27 23.39
C GLN A 204 5.87 6.10 24.66
N GLN A 205 4.88 6.95 24.93
CA GLN A 205 4.82 7.74 26.15
C GLN A 205 3.43 7.59 26.79
N ALA A 206 3.39 7.54 28.12
CA ALA A 206 2.13 7.51 28.85
C ALA A 206 1.47 8.91 28.81
N CYS A 207 0.23 8.97 28.39
CA CYS A 207 -0.55 10.20 28.42
C CYS A 207 -1.28 10.30 29.76
N LEU A 208 -1.04 11.38 30.50
CA LEU A 208 -1.67 11.61 31.82
C LEU A 208 -3.12 12.06 31.74
N GLN A 209 -3.57 12.48 30.56
CA GLN A 209 -4.94 12.94 30.34
C GLN A 209 -5.75 11.90 29.52
N PRO A 210 -7.06 11.77 29.72
CA PRO A 210 -7.89 10.80 29.01
C PRO A 210 -8.26 11.29 27.59
N ILE A 211 -7.27 11.73 26.81
CA ILE A 211 -7.43 12.29 25.46
C ILE A 211 -6.97 11.33 24.35
N THR A 212 -6.51 10.14 24.70
CA THR A 212 -6.10 9.10 23.75
C THR A 212 -7.22 8.12 23.45
N LEU A 213 -7.01 7.25 22.45
CA LEU A 213 -7.93 6.13 22.16
C LEU A 213 -8.03 5.14 23.31
N PHE A 214 -7.09 5.14 24.27
CA PHE A 214 -7.09 4.27 25.43
C PHE A 214 -8.35 4.42 26.30
N LYS A 215 -9.01 5.59 26.32
CA LYS A 215 -10.29 5.81 26.99
C LYS A 215 -11.41 4.87 26.54
N TYR A 216 -11.29 4.31 25.33
CA TYR A 216 -12.25 3.34 24.76
C TYR A 216 -11.82 1.89 24.97
N TRP A 217 -10.69 1.61 25.65
CA TRP A 217 -10.13 0.26 25.73
C TRP A 217 -10.88 -0.69 26.69
N ASN A 218 -11.86 -0.21 27.43
CA ASN A 218 -12.75 -1.04 28.23
C ASN A 218 -13.92 -1.62 27.39
N LEU A 219 -14.65 -2.61 27.96
CA LEU A 219 -15.73 -3.28 27.23
C LEU A 219 -16.81 -2.33 26.74
N PHE A 220 -17.26 -1.41 27.57
CA PHE A 220 -18.29 -0.43 27.20
C PHE A 220 -17.79 0.54 26.13
N GLY A 221 -16.55 0.99 26.23
CA GLY A 221 -15.93 1.84 25.22
C GLY A 221 -15.83 1.17 23.86
N LYS A 222 -15.36 -0.09 23.83
CA LYS A 222 -15.30 -0.88 22.60
C LYS A 222 -16.68 -1.11 21.98
N MET A 223 -17.66 -1.42 22.81
CA MET A 223 -19.05 -1.60 22.36
C MET A 223 -19.63 -0.29 21.80
N ARG A 224 -19.43 0.83 22.49
CA ARG A 224 -19.84 2.16 22.00
C ARG A 224 -19.22 2.47 20.63
N VAL A 225 -17.90 2.33 20.48
CA VAL A 225 -17.20 2.56 19.21
C VAL A 225 -17.73 1.63 18.11
N GLY A 226 -17.96 0.35 18.46
CA GLY A 226 -18.52 -0.63 17.51
C GLY A 226 -19.93 -0.27 17.05
N LEU A 227 -20.82 0.11 17.95
CA LEU A 227 -22.19 0.51 17.63
C LEU A 227 -22.22 1.82 16.82
N GLU A 228 -21.44 2.82 17.22
CA GLU A 228 -21.31 4.07 16.47
C GLU A 228 -20.86 3.82 15.04
N TRP A 229 -19.84 2.98 14.85
CA TRP A 229 -19.39 2.61 13.52
C TRP A 229 -20.44 1.78 12.76
N LEU A 230 -21.10 0.83 13.41
CA LEU A 230 -22.08 -0.04 12.76
C LEU A 230 -23.24 0.75 12.16
N PHE A 231 -23.80 1.70 12.94
CA PHE A 231 -24.99 2.46 12.55
C PHE A 231 -24.66 3.74 11.77
N ASN A 232 -23.62 4.47 12.19
CA ASN A 232 -23.35 5.80 11.65
C ASN A 232 -22.11 5.84 10.74
N LYS A 233 -21.24 4.82 10.77
CA LYS A 233 -19.94 4.81 10.07
C LYS A 233 -19.04 5.98 10.47
N THR A 234 -19.13 6.40 11.75
CA THR A 234 -18.38 7.53 12.32
C THR A 234 -17.60 7.12 13.57
N GLY A 235 -16.95 8.08 14.22
CA GLY A 235 -16.18 7.89 15.43
C GLY A 235 -14.83 7.18 15.21
N PRO A 236 -14.18 6.76 16.30
CA PRO A 236 -12.84 6.15 16.21
C PRO A 236 -12.78 4.88 15.36
N GLY A 237 -13.89 4.16 15.22
CA GLY A 237 -13.97 2.96 14.35
C GLY A 237 -13.94 3.25 12.85
N SER A 238 -14.04 4.52 12.45
CA SER A 238 -14.00 4.96 11.05
C SER A 238 -12.63 5.47 10.60
N SER A 239 -11.60 5.39 11.44
CA SER A 239 -10.23 5.83 11.18
C SER A 239 -9.26 4.67 11.27
N ASN A 240 -8.09 4.80 10.62
CA ASN A 240 -6.96 3.89 10.81
C ASN A 240 -6.12 4.20 12.06
N ALA A 241 -6.53 5.21 12.83
CA ALA A 241 -5.88 5.73 14.03
C ALA A 241 -4.58 6.54 13.82
N PHE A 242 -3.97 6.51 12.65
CA PHE A 242 -2.85 7.37 12.28
C PHE A 242 -3.38 8.56 11.48
N GLU A 243 -3.40 9.74 12.08
CA GLU A 243 -4.04 10.90 11.47
C GLU A 243 -3.09 12.10 11.31
N SER A 244 -1.82 11.92 11.71
CA SER A 244 -0.74 12.87 11.45
C SER A 244 0.53 12.12 11.05
N CYS A 245 1.36 12.77 10.24
CA CYS A 245 2.63 12.22 9.79
C CYS A 245 3.67 13.33 9.62
N ALA A 246 4.91 12.92 9.42
CA ALA A 246 5.95 13.81 8.93
C ALA A 246 6.93 13.04 8.05
N PHE A 247 7.46 13.71 7.04
CA PHE A 247 8.57 13.25 6.22
C PHE A 247 9.71 14.23 6.39
N LEU A 248 10.85 13.76 6.90
CA LEU A 248 11.96 14.61 7.29
C LEU A 248 13.28 14.07 6.77
N ARG A 249 14.24 14.96 6.59
CA ARG A 249 15.65 14.61 6.37
C ARG A 249 16.36 14.46 7.70
N SER A 250 17.05 13.33 7.91
CA SER A 250 17.81 13.08 9.15
C SER A 250 19.00 14.02 9.35
N LYS A 251 19.52 14.57 8.25
CA LYS A 251 20.65 15.53 8.26
C LYS A 251 20.65 16.41 7.00
N PRO A 252 21.30 17.58 7.06
CA PRO A 252 21.47 18.43 5.88
C PRO A 252 22.18 17.71 4.73
N GLY A 253 21.81 18.04 3.49
CA GLY A 253 22.44 17.51 2.27
C GLY A 253 21.91 16.17 1.77
N ILE A 254 20.99 15.53 2.47
CA ILE A 254 20.27 14.37 1.94
C ILE A 254 19.32 14.83 0.83
N LYS A 255 19.30 14.10 -0.28
CA LYS A 255 18.56 14.48 -1.49
C LYS A 255 17.05 14.57 -1.28
N TYR A 256 16.47 13.66 -0.46
CA TYR A 256 15.03 13.61 -0.14
C TYR A 256 14.81 13.03 1.27
N PRO A 257 13.59 13.16 1.85
CA PRO A 257 13.29 12.65 3.17
C PRO A 257 13.63 11.17 3.33
N ASP A 258 14.30 10.83 4.43
CA ASP A 258 14.70 9.47 4.80
C ASP A 258 14.12 9.01 6.14
N ILE A 259 13.32 9.87 6.79
CA ILE A 259 12.57 9.57 8.00
C ILE A 259 11.10 9.83 7.74
N GLN A 260 10.26 8.88 8.15
CA GLN A 260 8.80 9.02 8.18
C GLN A 260 8.29 8.80 9.59
N TYR A 261 7.43 9.70 10.07
CA TYR A 261 6.66 9.54 11.30
C TYR A 261 5.22 9.21 10.98
N HIS A 262 4.68 8.24 11.73
CA HIS A 262 3.25 7.96 11.83
C HIS A 262 2.79 8.27 13.25
N PHE A 263 1.76 9.12 13.39
CA PHE A 263 1.26 9.53 14.71
C PHE A 263 -0.27 9.49 14.79
#